data_57758c4c2ba092938da3cd93bb82edfc
#
_entry.id   57758c4c2ba092938da3cd93bb82edfc
#
_cell.length_a   1.000
_cell.length_b   1.000
_cell.length_c   1.000
_cell.angle_alpha   90.00
_cell.angle_beta   90.00
_cell.angle_gamma   90.00
#
_symmetry.space_group_name_H-M   'P 1'
#
loop_
_entity.id
_entity.type
_entity.pdbx_description
1 polymer ?
#
loop_
_entity_poly.entity_id
_entity_poly.type
_entity_poly.pdbx_seq_one_letter_code
_entity_poly.pdbx_strand_id
1 'polypeptide(L)'
;MSGRQHFLVLSEPPEGVSDAEYDAWYDTHVAELLKRVPEFVAAERYHLRLHGNTSGQPEPYRFFTRYTIDGEFDDAWQALRAAVDGGGMTFEDWFGGVTSAGFQCTTVASRERA
;
A
#
# COMPACT_ATOMS: atom_id res chain seq x y z
N MET A 1 16.91 1.84 18.94
CA MET A 1 16.63 2.79 17.86
C MET A 1 15.72 2.12 16.85
N SER A 2 14.57 2.68 16.62
CA SER A 2 13.67 2.17 15.63
C SER A 2 14.17 2.58 14.24
N GLY A 3 14.42 1.62 13.36
CA GLY A 3 14.64 1.90 11.96
C GLY A 3 13.33 2.25 11.29
N ARG A 4 13.40 2.59 10.01
CA ARG A 4 12.20 2.77 9.21
C ARG A 4 11.52 1.42 8.99
N GLN A 5 10.22 1.44 9.08
CA GLN A 5 9.39 0.26 8.84
C GLN A 5 8.60 0.46 7.56
N HIS A 6 8.07 -0.63 7.05
CA HIS A 6 7.31 -0.59 5.81
C HIS A 6 5.94 -1.23 6.00
N PHE A 7 4.97 -0.68 5.27
CA PHE A 7 3.64 -1.26 5.15
C PHE A 7 3.43 -1.57 3.68
N LEU A 8 3.13 -2.82 3.38
CA LEU A 8 2.97 -3.30 2.01
C LEU A 8 1.49 -3.55 1.73
N VAL A 9 0.98 -2.99 0.63
CA VAL A 9 -0.40 -3.23 0.22
C VAL A 9 -0.40 -3.85 -1.16
N LEU A 10 -0.83 -5.09 -1.25
CA LEU A 10 -1.12 -5.75 -2.52
C LEU A 10 -2.59 -5.51 -2.84
N SER A 11 -2.90 -5.17 -4.08
CA SER A 11 -4.29 -4.86 -4.42
C SER A 11 -4.63 -5.17 -5.86
N GLU A 12 -5.94 -5.28 -6.12
CA GLU A 12 -6.52 -5.49 -7.43
C GLU A 12 -7.77 -4.64 -7.54
N PRO A 13 -7.90 -3.81 -8.60
CA PRO A 13 -9.13 -3.04 -8.80
C PRO A 13 -10.29 -3.95 -9.11
N PRO A 14 -11.54 -3.49 -8.86
CA PRO A 14 -12.71 -4.28 -9.20
C PRO A 14 -12.89 -4.36 -10.72
N GLU A 15 -13.67 -5.34 -11.14
CA GLU A 15 -14.04 -5.48 -12.54
C GLU A 15 -14.72 -4.19 -13.02
N GLY A 16 -14.37 -3.75 -14.23
CA GLY A 16 -14.92 -2.53 -14.81
C GLY A 16 -14.11 -1.27 -14.55
N VAL A 17 -13.13 -1.32 -13.65
CA VAL A 17 -12.21 -0.21 -13.41
C VAL A 17 -10.91 -0.48 -14.16
N SER A 18 -10.54 0.42 -15.07
CA SER A 18 -9.32 0.25 -15.84
C SER A 18 -8.08 0.46 -14.98
N ASP A 19 -6.96 -0.10 -15.41
CA ASP A 19 -5.69 0.10 -14.71
C ASP A 19 -5.31 1.58 -14.66
N ALA A 20 -5.56 2.32 -15.73
CA ALA A 20 -5.27 3.76 -15.77
C ALA A 20 -6.13 4.54 -14.77
N GLU A 21 -7.40 4.20 -14.67
CA GLU A 21 -8.31 4.83 -13.71
C GLU A 21 -7.90 4.52 -12.27
N TYR A 22 -7.52 3.26 -12.02
CA TYR A 22 -7.07 2.83 -10.71
C TYR A 22 -5.77 3.55 -10.30
N ASP A 23 -4.82 3.64 -11.22
CA ASP A 23 -3.55 4.35 -10.96
C ASP A 23 -3.78 5.83 -10.67
N ALA A 24 -4.65 6.48 -11.43
CA ALA A 24 -4.95 7.91 -11.24
C ALA A 24 -5.55 8.15 -9.85
N TRP A 25 -6.50 7.29 -9.44
CA TRP A 25 -7.09 7.38 -8.10
C TRP A 25 -6.04 7.14 -7.03
N TYR A 26 -5.22 6.10 -7.21
CA TYR A 26 -4.23 5.71 -6.20
C TYR A 26 -3.17 6.77 -6.00
N ASP A 27 -2.74 7.45 -7.07
CA ASP A 27 -1.78 8.55 -6.95
C ASP A 27 -2.35 9.68 -6.07
N THR A 28 -3.61 10.02 -6.25
CA THR A 28 -4.30 10.99 -5.41
C THR A 28 -4.41 10.49 -3.97
N HIS A 29 -4.76 9.23 -3.79
CA HIS A 29 -4.91 8.60 -2.47
C HIS A 29 -3.60 8.62 -1.70
N VAL A 30 -2.50 8.25 -2.35
CA VAL A 30 -1.16 8.26 -1.72
C VAL A 30 -0.76 9.67 -1.31
N ALA A 31 -0.95 10.65 -2.20
CA ALA A 31 -0.62 12.05 -1.90
C ALA A 31 -1.43 12.55 -0.69
N GLU A 32 -2.71 12.21 -0.66
CA GLU A 32 -3.60 12.60 0.44
C GLU A 32 -3.19 11.95 1.75
N LEU A 33 -2.83 10.67 1.71
CA LEU A 33 -2.40 9.92 2.88
C LEU A 33 -1.11 10.51 3.46
N LEU A 34 -0.11 10.78 2.62
CA LEU A 34 1.15 11.37 3.09
C LEU A 34 0.94 12.76 3.68
N LYS A 35 -0.03 13.51 3.18
CA LYS A 35 -0.35 14.83 3.71
C LYS A 35 -1.01 14.75 5.08
N ARG A 36 -1.88 13.75 5.30
CA ARG A 36 -2.72 13.66 6.50
C ARG A 36 -2.13 12.83 7.61
N VAL A 37 -1.22 11.92 7.30
CA VAL A 37 -0.65 10.98 8.26
C VAL A 37 0.86 11.16 8.29
N PRO A 38 1.38 12.05 9.15
CA PRO A 38 2.82 12.38 9.14
C PRO A 38 3.75 11.21 9.38
N GLU A 39 3.28 10.15 10.03
CA GLU A 39 4.06 8.95 10.28
C GLU A 39 4.41 8.21 8.99
N PHE A 40 3.65 8.42 7.93
CA PHE A 40 3.92 7.87 6.61
C PHE A 40 4.76 8.89 5.84
N VAL A 41 6.03 8.58 5.60
CA VAL A 41 7.00 9.55 5.06
C VAL A 41 7.31 9.35 3.58
N ALA A 42 6.96 8.21 3.02
CA ALA A 42 7.18 7.95 1.60
C ALA A 42 6.25 6.84 1.13
N ALA A 43 6.03 6.78 -0.17
CA ALA A 43 5.30 5.69 -0.80
C ALA A 43 5.84 5.46 -2.21
N GLU A 44 5.88 4.21 -2.61
CA GLU A 44 6.22 3.81 -3.97
C GLU A 44 5.17 2.83 -4.47
N ARG A 45 4.77 2.98 -5.72
CA ARG A 45 3.77 2.11 -6.34
C ARG A 45 4.41 1.30 -7.45
N TYR A 46 3.95 0.05 -7.57
CA TYR A 46 4.48 -0.90 -8.54
C TYR A 46 3.34 -1.64 -9.22
N HIS A 47 3.52 -1.93 -10.50
CA HIS A 47 2.73 -2.95 -11.19
C HIS A 47 3.46 -4.28 -11.04
N LEU A 48 2.72 -5.32 -10.72
CA LEU A 48 3.28 -6.65 -10.55
C LEU A 48 2.99 -7.50 -11.78
N ARG A 49 3.98 -8.25 -12.20
CA ARG A 49 3.85 -9.21 -13.28
C ARG A 49 4.41 -10.54 -12.83
N LEU A 50 3.56 -11.54 -12.76
CA LEU A 50 4.00 -12.87 -12.35
C LEU A 50 4.93 -13.47 -13.39
N HIS A 51 6.14 -13.86 -12.96
CA HIS A 51 7.10 -14.58 -13.80
C HIS A 51 7.11 -16.07 -13.52
N GLY A 52 6.74 -16.47 -12.31
CA GLY A 52 6.63 -17.86 -11.95
C GLY A 52 6.36 -18.03 -10.47
N ASN A 53 5.77 -19.15 -10.11
CA ASN A 53 5.55 -19.53 -8.73
C ASN A 53 5.55 -21.05 -8.61
N THR A 54 5.68 -21.53 -7.38
CA THR A 54 5.69 -22.97 -7.10
C THR A 54 4.29 -23.52 -6.88
N SER A 55 3.31 -22.65 -6.65
CA SER A 55 1.92 -23.07 -6.39
C SER A 55 1.16 -23.44 -7.67
N GLY A 56 1.57 -22.91 -8.82
CA GLY A 56 0.85 -23.06 -10.08
C GLY A 56 -0.45 -22.27 -10.14
N GLN A 57 -0.76 -21.49 -9.12
CA GLN A 57 -2.00 -20.70 -9.08
C GLN A 57 -1.74 -19.29 -9.61
N PRO A 58 -2.72 -18.64 -10.25
CA PRO A 58 -2.58 -17.25 -10.66
C PRO A 58 -2.47 -16.36 -9.43
N GLU A 59 -1.66 -15.29 -9.56
CA GLU A 59 -1.54 -14.30 -8.50
C GLU A 59 -2.75 -13.36 -8.54
N PRO A 60 -3.48 -13.18 -7.43
CA PRO A 60 -4.68 -12.35 -7.44
C PRO A 60 -4.40 -10.85 -7.48
N TYR A 61 -3.16 -10.41 -7.23
CA TYR A 61 -2.84 -9.00 -7.12
C TYR A 61 -1.85 -8.58 -8.19
N ARG A 62 -2.19 -7.51 -8.94
CA ARG A 62 -1.32 -6.93 -9.96
C ARG A 62 -0.72 -5.59 -9.55
N PHE A 63 -1.12 -5.06 -8.38
CA PHE A 63 -0.67 -3.75 -7.90
C PHE A 63 -0.07 -3.87 -6.52
N PHE A 64 0.97 -3.08 -6.28
CA PHE A 64 1.69 -3.10 -5.01
C PHE A 64 2.06 -1.68 -4.62
N THR A 65 1.78 -1.32 -3.37
CA THR A 65 2.22 -0.05 -2.80
C THR A 65 3.07 -0.33 -1.57
N ARG A 66 4.25 0.28 -1.52
CA ARG A 66 5.11 0.21 -0.34
C ARG A 66 5.13 1.57 0.32
N TYR A 67 4.63 1.63 1.54
CA TYR A 67 4.73 2.82 2.36
C TYR A 67 5.92 2.69 3.31
N THR A 68 6.65 3.79 3.50
CA THR A 68 7.70 3.87 4.49
C THR A 68 7.16 4.63 5.69
N ILE A 69 7.37 4.07 6.87
CA ILE A 69 6.88 4.60 8.14
C ILE A 69 8.07 5.00 8.98
N ASP A 70 8.00 6.21 9.56
CA ASP A 70 8.98 6.69 10.53
C ASP A 70 8.37 6.54 11.92
N GLY A 71 9.07 5.82 12.81
CA GLY A 71 8.58 5.51 14.15
C GLY A 71 7.96 4.13 14.26
N GLU A 72 7.05 3.98 15.23
CA GLU A 72 6.43 2.69 15.53
C GLU A 72 5.27 2.41 14.58
N PHE A 73 5.19 1.17 14.11
CA PHE A 73 4.14 0.77 13.17
C PHE A 73 2.73 0.96 13.78
N ASP A 74 2.55 0.58 15.03
CA ASP A 74 1.22 0.66 15.65
C ASP A 74 0.73 2.11 15.75
N ASP A 75 1.61 3.05 16.01
CA ASP A 75 1.25 4.47 16.04
C ASP A 75 0.83 4.96 14.65
N ALA A 76 1.57 4.58 13.63
CA ALA A 76 1.23 4.92 12.25
C ALA A 76 -0.10 4.30 11.82
N TRP A 77 -0.32 3.05 12.20
CA TRP A 77 -1.56 2.34 11.89
C TRP A 77 -2.77 3.02 12.53
N GLN A 78 -2.66 3.41 13.80
CA GLN A 78 -3.72 4.12 14.49
C GLN A 78 -3.99 5.49 13.86
N ALA A 79 -2.93 6.21 13.47
CA ALA A 79 -3.07 7.49 12.81
C ALA A 79 -3.76 7.35 11.45
N LEU A 80 -3.42 6.31 10.69
CA LEU A 80 -4.09 6.00 9.42
C LEU A 80 -5.57 5.71 9.64
N ARG A 81 -5.90 4.86 10.61
CA ARG A 81 -7.29 4.52 10.93
C ARG A 81 -8.08 5.76 11.32
N ALA A 82 -7.51 6.63 12.13
CA ALA A 82 -8.16 7.87 12.53
C ALA A 82 -8.43 8.78 11.33
N ALA A 83 -7.49 8.88 10.39
CA ALA A 83 -7.66 9.68 9.19
C ALA A 83 -8.77 9.13 8.29
N VAL A 84 -8.84 7.82 8.13
CA VAL A 84 -9.90 7.17 7.33
C VAL A 84 -11.26 7.33 8.00
N ASP A 85 -11.34 7.04 9.29
CA ASP A 85 -12.61 7.08 10.04
C ASP A 85 -13.11 8.51 10.21
N GLY A 86 -12.21 9.48 10.18
CA GLY A 86 -12.57 10.91 10.27
C GLY A 86 -13.16 11.49 9.00
N GLY A 87 -13.22 10.72 7.91
CA GLY A 87 -13.83 11.16 6.65
C GLY A 87 -13.00 12.16 5.88
N GLY A 88 -11.73 12.31 6.24
CA GLY A 88 -10.84 13.28 5.60
C GLY A 88 -10.21 12.81 4.30
N MET A 89 -10.45 11.56 3.91
CA MET A 89 -9.85 10.98 2.71
C MET A 89 -10.91 10.73 1.65
N THR A 90 -10.52 10.85 0.38
CA THR A 90 -11.41 10.69 -0.76
C THR A 90 -11.40 9.26 -1.26
N PHE A 91 -12.59 8.68 -1.40
CA PHE A 91 -12.76 7.34 -1.95
C PHE A 91 -13.75 7.38 -3.10
N GLU A 92 -13.46 6.60 -4.14
CA GLU A 92 -14.38 6.43 -5.27
C GLU A 92 -15.48 5.44 -4.93
N ASP A 93 -16.60 5.53 -5.65
CA ASP A 93 -17.76 4.65 -5.44
C ASP A 93 -17.38 3.17 -5.56
N TRP A 94 -16.44 2.85 -6.47
CA TRP A 94 -16.02 1.48 -6.71
C TRP A 94 -15.01 0.96 -5.68
N PHE A 95 -14.56 1.80 -4.75
CA PHE A 95 -13.50 1.41 -3.81
C PHE A 95 -13.87 0.17 -2.99
N GLY A 96 -15.13 0.02 -2.63
CA GLY A 96 -15.59 -1.15 -1.88
C GLY A 96 -15.38 -2.47 -2.59
N GLY A 97 -15.17 -2.46 -3.92
CA GLY A 97 -14.88 -3.65 -4.71
C GLY A 97 -13.39 -3.95 -4.87
N VAL A 98 -12.51 -3.10 -4.32
CA VAL A 98 -11.08 -3.35 -4.37
C VAL A 98 -10.73 -4.51 -3.45
N THR A 99 -9.98 -5.48 -3.99
CA THR A 99 -9.43 -6.57 -3.18
C THR A 99 -8.02 -6.16 -2.75
N SER A 100 -7.71 -6.30 -1.47
CA SER A 100 -6.39 -5.91 -0.97
C SER A 100 -5.94 -6.77 0.19
N ALA A 101 -4.61 -6.78 0.40
CA ALA A 101 -3.99 -7.40 1.56
C ALA A 101 -2.86 -6.49 2.03
N GLY A 102 -2.86 -6.16 3.31
CA GLY A 102 -1.85 -5.28 3.89
C GLY A 102 -0.94 -6.05 4.84
N PHE A 103 0.35 -5.74 4.79
CA PHE A 103 1.36 -6.45 5.56
C PHE A 103 2.30 -5.46 6.26
N GLN A 104 2.52 -5.70 7.54
CA GLN A 104 3.66 -5.06 8.21
C GLN A 104 4.93 -5.75 7.75
N CYS A 105 5.92 -4.97 7.34
CA CYS A 105 7.19 -5.51 6.82
C CYS A 105 8.30 -5.21 7.83
N THR A 106 8.91 -6.27 8.35
CA THR A 106 10.02 -6.17 9.30
C THR A 106 11.28 -6.73 8.63
N THR A 107 12.35 -5.94 8.64
CA THR A 107 13.63 -6.39 8.09
C THR A 107 14.25 -7.45 9.00
N VAL A 108 14.52 -8.63 8.46
CA VAL A 108 15.22 -9.70 9.18
C VAL A 108 16.69 -9.72 8.86
N ALA A 109 17.05 -9.37 7.63
CA ALA A 109 18.43 -9.34 7.19
C ALA A 109 18.56 -8.43 5.98
N SER A 110 19.73 -7.82 5.86
CA SER A 110 20.03 -7.00 4.70
C SER A 110 21.45 -7.35 4.24
N ARG A 111 21.61 -7.50 2.94
CA ARG A 111 22.90 -7.91 2.39
C ARG A 111 23.09 -7.26 1.03
N GLU A 112 24.31 -6.79 0.79
CA GLU A 112 24.68 -6.23 -0.50
C GLU A 112 25.84 -7.05 -1.08
N ARG A 113 25.99 -6.96 -2.41
CA ARG A 113 27.11 -7.59 -3.09
C ARG A 113 28.40 -6.90 -2.65
N ALA A 114 29.40 -7.69 -2.31
CA ALA A 114 30.73 -7.18 -1.93
C ALA A 114 31.49 -6.67 -3.17
#